data_979a0899dbfc0c3cfa12e15e7af7af67
#
_entry.id   979a0899dbfc0c3cfa12e15e7af7af67
#
_cell.length_a   1.000
_cell.length_b   1.000
_cell.length_c   1.000
_cell.angle_alpha   90.00
_cell.angle_beta   90.00
_cell.angle_gamma   90.00
#
_symmetry.space_group_name_H-M   'P 1'
#
loop_
_entity.id
_entity.type
_entity.pdbx_description
1 polymer ?
#
loop_
_entity_poly.entity_id
_entity_poly.type
_entity_poly.pdbx_seq_one_letter_code
_entity_poly.pdbx_strand_id
1 'polypeptide(L)'
;MLKKLIVTVLAFSLAVCGTACSSQNSSIETTAETPKETTEPAETTESVTETATETEISAGLEYWAENSAAAQSIIEYVKSVTDENSENFVPVNERTAFFDLDGTLYGELFPTYFDQCLMLHRLLHDSTYTPTEEYREYAQQLEDALFAHEPEPDSDKSSAQVTAEIFKGFTPDEYKAYIRDFMSESAYGFEGMTYGEGFYKPMVSLVEYLSENDFTIFICSGMERTILRELTKDTLGEWIPPQNIIGSVFSLESEGQDGTDGRKYNCSQDEKLLFEGNLVSKNQKMNKVFSIFNETGAEPTISFGNSSGDFSMGTYTLRNGGKSYMLLCDDIERDYGDIEKAEEFAEKCAELGFETISMKSDFLTIYGENVTKTETDSVDEEDKAA
;
A
#
# COMPACT_ATOMS: atom_id res chain seq x y z
N MET A 1 -5.17 -55.41 -13.31
CA MET A 1 -6.63 -55.49 -13.08
C MET A 1 -7.20 -54.09 -13.15
N LEU A 2 -7.87 -53.78 -14.25
CA LEU A 2 -8.44 -52.47 -14.57
C LEU A 2 -9.81 -52.38 -13.91
N LYS A 3 -10.07 -51.36 -13.07
CA LYS A 3 -11.45 -51.04 -12.66
C LYS A 3 -11.85 -49.70 -13.30
N LYS A 4 -12.83 -49.78 -14.17
CA LYS A 4 -13.51 -48.67 -14.84
C LYS A 4 -14.36 -47.90 -13.83
N LEU A 5 -14.24 -46.58 -13.83
CA LEU A 5 -15.12 -45.68 -13.12
C LEU A 5 -16.16 -45.15 -14.10
N ILE A 6 -17.43 -45.35 -13.79
CA ILE A 6 -18.58 -44.88 -14.56
C ILE A 6 -18.91 -43.48 -14.10
N VAL A 7 -18.93 -42.52 -15.02
CA VAL A 7 -19.40 -41.13 -14.79
C VAL A 7 -20.87 -41.05 -15.18
N THR A 8 -21.73 -40.73 -14.21
CA THR A 8 -23.16 -40.50 -14.45
C THR A 8 -23.36 -38.97 -14.61
N VAL A 9 -23.78 -38.58 -15.80
CA VAL A 9 -24.16 -37.18 -16.10
C VAL A 9 -25.65 -37.04 -15.79
N LEU A 10 -26.01 -36.17 -14.87
CA LEU A 10 -27.38 -35.72 -14.63
C LEU A 10 -27.64 -34.43 -15.42
N ALA A 11 -28.54 -34.50 -16.39
CA ALA A 11 -29.05 -33.36 -17.10
C ALA A 11 -30.25 -32.79 -16.35
N PHE A 12 -30.20 -31.48 -16.01
CA PHE A 12 -31.36 -30.73 -15.51
C PHE A 12 -31.93 -29.86 -16.63
N SER A 13 -33.20 -30.10 -16.93
CA SER A 13 -33.98 -29.37 -17.92
C SER A 13 -34.51 -28.07 -17.32
N LEU A 14 -34.28 -26.92 -17.99
CA LEU A 14 -34.94 -25.67 -17.70
C LEU A 14 -36.35 -25.67 -18.32
N ALA A 15 -37.33 -25.38 -17.50
CA ALA A 15 -38.68 -24.99 -17.96
C ALA A 15 -38.79 -23.47 -18.02
N VAL A 16 -39.05 -22.95 -19.21
CA VAL A 16 -39.39 -21.55 -19.50
C VAL A 16 -40.89 -21.35 -19.27
N CYS A 17 -41.27 -20.43 -18.39
CA CYS A 17 -42.61 -19.88 -18.32
C CYS A 17 -42.58 -18.41 -18.75
N GLY A 18 -43.07 -18.15 -19.96
CA GLY A 18 -43.35 -16.82 -20.42
C GLY A 18 -44.75 -16.38 -19.99
N THR A 19 -44.86 -15.14 -19.54
CA THR A 19 -46.16 -14.43 -19.54
C THR A 19 -45.94 -13.04 -20.13
N ALA A 20 -46.54 -12.87 -21.29
CA ALA A 20 -46.72 -11.57 -21.93
C ALA A 20 -47.91 -10.86 -21.29
N CYS A 21 -47.84 -9.55 -21.12
CA CYS A 21 -49.03 -8.71 -21.10
C CYS A 21 -48.75 -7.34 -21.76
N SER A 22 -49.66 -6.99 -22.60
CA SER A 22 -49.71 -5.97 -23.64
C SER A 22 -49.96 -4.57 -23.14
N SER A 23 -49.37 -3.62 -23.84
CA SER A 23 -49.84 -2.35 -24.40
C SER A 23 -50.99 -1.59 -23.73
N GLN A 24 -50.78 -0.29 -23.51
CA GLN A 24 -51.71 0.74 -24.01
C GLN A 24 -51.01 2.09 -24.26
N ASN A 25 -51.16 2.56 -25.49
CA ASN A 25 -50.91 3.91 -25.99
C ASN A 25 -51.92 4.92 -25.41
N SER A 26 -51.45 6.14 -25.14
CA SER A 26 -52.31 7.33 -25.37
C SER A 26 -51.45 8.52 -25.78
N SER A 27 -51.59 8.88 -27.03
CA SER A 27 -51.18 10.11 -27.68
C SER A 27 -52.12 11.28 -27.26
N ILE A 28 -51.53 12.44 -27.00
CA ILE A 28 -52.24 13.73 -27.17
C ILE A 28 -51.28 14.69 -27.89
N GLU A 29 -51.72 15.10 -29.06
CA GLU A 29 -51.23 16.20 -29.92
C GLU A 29 -51.60 17.57 -29.36
N THR A 30 -50.91 18.56 -29.90
CA THR A 30 -51.26 19.96 -30.22
C THR A 30 -50.42 20.97 -29.46
N THR A 31 -49.86 22.02 -30.00
CA THR A 31 -49.83 22.74 -31.27
C THR A 31 -48.64 23.68 -31.32
N ALA A 32 -48.19 23.98 -32.51
CA ALA A 32 -47.13 24.95 -32.81
C ALA A 32 -47.60 26.39 -32.69
N GLU A 33 -46.71 27.29 -32.31
CA GLU A 33 -46.69 28.69 -32.78
C GLU A 33 -45.24 29.23 -32.79
N THR A 34 -44.79 29.58 -34.02
CA THR A 34 -43.66 30.47 -34.28
C THR A 34 -44.19 31.86 -34.54
N PRO A 35 -43.51 32.95 -34.15
CA PRO A 35 -42.96 33.81 -35.19
C PRO A 35 -41.65 34.55 -34.94
N LYS A 36 -40.90 34.66 -36.05
CA LYS A 36 -40.15 35.79 -36.58
C LYS A 36 -38.80 36.22 -35.99
N GLU A 37 -37.87 36.01 -36.87
CA GLU A 37 -36.64 36.72 -37.25
C GLU A 37 -36.56 38.22 -36.88
N THR A 38 -35.36 38.62 -36.38
CA THR A 38 -34.77 39.93 -36.71
C THR A 38 -33.25 39.78 -36.72
N THR A 39 -32.68 40.25 -37.81
CA THR A 39 -31.26 40.17 -38.25
C THR A 39 -30.33 41.13 -37.52
N GLU A 40 -29.10 40.67 -37.18
CA GLU A 40 -27.72 41.17 -37.33
C GLU A 40 -27.32 42.58 -36.77
N PRO A 41 -25.99 42.83 -36.44
CA PRO A 41 -24.81 42.24 -37.05
C PRO A 41 -23.72 41.76 -36.08
N ALA A 42 -22.77 41.02 -36.68
CA ALA A 42 -21.57 40.44 -36.10
C ALA A 42 -20.56 41.45 -35.51
N GLU A 43 -20.04 41.15 -34.34
CA GLU A 43 -18.73 41.60 -33.92
C GLU A 43 -17.87 40.39 -33.60
N THR A 44 -16.76 40.30 -34.31
CA THR A 44 -15.68 39.34 -34.16
C THR A 44 -14.99 39.58 -32.83
N THR A 45 -15.09 38.65 -31.90
CA THR A 45 -14.19 38.60 -30.77
C THR A 45 -13.40 37.30 -30.86
N GLU A 46 -12.13 37.43 -31.15
CA GLU A 46 -11.15 36.36 -31.08
C GLU A 46 -11.22 35.70 -29.66
N SER A 47 -11.50 34.44 -29.67
CA SER A 47 -11.43 33.61 -28.46
C SER A 47 -9.96 33.42 -28.06
N VAL A 48 -9.57 34.02 -26.98
CA VAL A 48 -8.39 33.62 -26.23
C VAL A 48 -8.75 32.31 -25.53
N THR A 49 -8.40 31.20 -26.15
CA THR A 49 -8.45 29.88 -25.54
C THR A 49 -7.00 29.45 -25.25
N GLU A 50 -6.44 29.99 -24.18
CA GLU A 50 -5.18 29.51 -23.59
C GLU A 50 -5.06 30.16 -22.23
N THR A 51 -5.58 29.56 -21.18
CA THR A 51 -5.14 29.72 -19.78
C THR A 51 -5.98 28.86 -18.80
N ALA A 52 -6.54 27.74 -19.23
CA ALA A 52 -7.29 26.87 -18.30
C ALA A 52 -6.53 25.61 -17.87
N THR A 53 -5.32 25.37 -18.41
CA THR A 53 -4.63 24.10 -18.19
C THR A 53 -3.56 24.15 -17.07
N GLU A 54 -3.03 25.32 -16.73
CA GLU A 54 -1.94 25.42 -15.75
C GLU A 54 -2.40 25.55 -14.29
N THR A 55 -3.64 25.92 -14.02
CA THR A 55 -4.14 26.13 -12.65
C THR A 55 -4.95 24.93 -12.11
N GLU A 56 -5.28 23.95 -12.93
CA GLU A 56 -6.03 22.76 -12.50
C GLU A 56 -5.14 21.60 -12.03
N ILE A 57 -3.85 21.58 -12.35
CA ILE A 57 -2.95 20.45 -12.02
C ILE A 57 -2.58 20.42 -10.52
N SER A 58 -2.60 21.56 -9.82
CA SER A 58 -2.33 21.62 -8.38
C SER A 58 -3.57 21.42 -7.49
N ALA A 59 -4.76 21.31 -8.06
CA ALA A 59 -5.98 21.13 -7.30
C ALA A 59 -6.18 19.66 -6.91
N GLY A 60 -5.47 19.19 -5.86
CA GLY A 60 -5.72 17.89 -5.26
C GLY A 60 -4.49 17.07 -4.88
N LEU A 61 -3.30 17.35 -5.40
CA LEU A 61 -2.08 16.64 -5.04
C LEU A 61 -1.07 17.60 -4.38
N GLU A 62 -1.20 17.79 -3.08
CA GLU A 62 -0.29 18.61 -2.31
C GLU A 62 1.12 17.98 -2.28
N TYR A 63 2.17 18.80 -2.27
CA TYR A 63 3.58 18.40 -2.28
C TYR A 63 4.08 17.72 -3.57
N TRP A 64 3.30 17.66 -4.63
CA TRP A 64 3.76 17.25 -5.96
C TRP A 64 4.25 18.44 -6.77
N ALA A 65 5.26 18.20 -7.62
CA ALA A 65 5.77 19.23 -8.51
C ALA A 65 4.71 19.63 -9.56
N GLU A 66 4.57 20.92 -9.85
CA GLU A 66 3.56 21.43 -10.80
C GLU A 66 3.67 20.82 -12.20
N ASN A 67 4.88 20.43 -12.62
CA ASN A 67 5.17 19.81 -13.92
C ASN A 67 5.34 18.28 -13.83
N SER A 68 4.91 17.64 -12.76
CA SER A 68 4.98 16.18 -12.62
C SER A 68 4.12 15.49 -13.66
N ALA A 69 4.76 14.72 -14.55
CA ALA A 69 4.06 13.92 -15.54
C ALA A 69 3.30 12.75 -14.87
N ALA A 70 3.85 12.21 -13.78
CA ALA A 70 3.20 11.15 -13.02
C ALA A 70 1.92 11.67 -12.33
N ALA A 71 1.96 12.85 -11.70
CA ALA A 71 0.77 13.47 -11.13
C ALA A 71 -0.32 13.71 -12.19
N GLN A 72 0.07 14.23 -13.34
CA GLN A 72 -0.86 14.45 -14.45
C GLN A 72 -1.50 13.14 -14.94
N SER A 73 -0.69 12.10 -15.14
CA SER A 73 -1.19 10.77 -15.54
C SER A 73 -2.18 10.20 -14.52
N ILE A 74 -1.90 10.33 -13.22
CA ILE A 74 -2.80 9.88 -12.14
C ILE A 74 -4.13 10.65 -12.19
N ILE A 75 -4.08 11.99 -12.26
CA ILE A 75 -5.28 12.84 -12.30
C ILE A 75 -6.13 12.53 -13.53
N GLU A 76 -5.52 12.40 -14.72
CA GLU A 76 -6.22 12.05 -15.96
C GLU A 76 -6.87 10.67 -15.85
N TYR A 77 -6.16 9.69 -15.28
CA TYR A 77 -6.71 8.35 -15.08
C TYR A 77 -7.89 8.38 -14.09
N VAL A 78 -7.74 9.03 -12.95
CA VAL A 78 -8.82 9.17 -11.95
C VAL A 78 -10.04 9.83 -12.59
N LYS A 79 -9.88 10.95 -13.31
CA LYS A 79 -10.96 11.59 -14.05
C LYS A 79 -11.63 10.62 -15.04
N SER A 80 -10.86 9.80 -15.75
CA SER A 80 -11.39 8.87 -16.75
C SER A 80 -12.25 7.76 -16.13
N VAL A 81 -11.91 7.28 -14.94
CA VAL A 81 -12.65 6.20 -14.27
C VAL A 81 -13.78 6.71 -13.36
N THR A 82 -13.81 8.02 -13.09
CA THR A 82 -14.87 8.64 -12.26
C THR A 82 -15.97 9.33 -13.07
N ASP A 83 -15.72 9.70 -14.34
CA ASP A 83 -16.72 10.31 -15.21
C ASP A 83 -17.68 9.25 -15.76
N GLU A 84 -18.97 9.33 -15.40
CA GLU A 84 -20.04 8.42 -15.86
C GLU A 84 -20.22 8.38 -17.38
N ASN A 85 -19.72 9.39 -18.12
CA ASN A 85 -19.76 9.42 -19.58
C ASN A 85 -18.51 8.85 -20.24
N SER A 86 -17.50 8.48 -19.46
CA SER A 86 -16.28 7.88 -19.96
C SER A 86 -16.47 6.40 -20.30
N GLU A 87 -15.80 5.94 -21.35
CA GLU A 87 -15.74 4.50 -21.68
C GLU A 87 -14.98 3.68 -20.61
N ASN A 88 -14.17 4.36 -19.78
CA ASN A 88 -13.39 3.75 -18.71
C ASN A 88 -14.08 3.87 -17.34
N PHE A 89 -15.32 4.35 -17.28
CA PHE A 89 -16.01 4.53 -16.01
C PHE A 89 -16.04 3.27 -15.15
N VAL A 90 -15.65 3.41 -13.89
CA VAL A 90 -15.70 2.36 -12.87
C VAL A 90 -16.71 2.77 -11.80
N PRO A 91 -17.72 1.95 -11.48
CA PRO A 91 -18.68 2.24 -10.42
C PRO A 91 -17.99 2.43 -9.06
N VAL A 92 -18.51 3.30 -8.19
CA VAL A 92 -17.93 3.64 -6.88
C VAL A 92 -17.58 2.39 -6.03
N ASN A 93 -18.46 1.39 -6.02
CA ASN A 93 -18.26 0.16 -5.26
C ASN A 93 -17.18 -0.78 -5.85
N GLU A 94 -16.66 -0.47 -7.02
CA GLU A 94 -15.60 -1.21 -7.72
C GLU A 94 -14.29 -0.41 -7.79
N ARG A 95 -14.32 0.90 -7.44
CA ARG A 95 -13.12 1.75 -7.41
C ARG A 95 -12.25 1.39 -6.24
N THR A 96 -11.14 0.73 -6.49
CA THR A 96 -10.19 0.33 -5.44
C THR A 96 -8.78 0.75 -5.78
N ALA A 97 -8.08 1.26 -4.75
CA ALA A 97 -6.66 1.61 -4.82
C ALA A 97 -5.86 0.74 -3.85
N PHE A 98 -4.79 0.13 -4.31
CA PHE A 98 -3.92 -0.70 -3.49
C PHE A 98 -2.51 -0.11 -3.43
N PHE A 99 -2.01 0.08 -2.24
CA PHE A 99 -0.68 0.59 -1.97
C PHE A 99 0.18 -0.45 -1.27
N ASP A 100 1.44 -0.58 -1.67
CA ASP A 100 2.44 -1.07 -0.73
C ASP A 100 2.69 -0.02 0.35
N LEU A 101 3.44 -0.35 1.40
CA LEU A 101 3.77 0.62 2.44
C LEU A 101 5.22 1.09 2.31
N ASP A 102 6.19 0.21 2.59
CA ASP A 102 7.61 0.55 2.65
C ASP A 102 8.11 0.98 1.26
N GLY A 103 8.73 2.15 1.16
CA GLY A 103 9.16 2.75 -0.09
C GLY A 103 8.01 3.23 -1.01
N THR A 104 6.75 3.21 -0.53
CA THR A 104 5.56 3.63 -1.29
C THR A 104 4.76 4.71 -0.57
N LEU A 105 4.24 4.44 0.61
CA LEU A 105 3.56 5.41 1.48
C LEU A 105 4.46 5.87 2.62
N TYR A 106 5.37 5.03 3.04
CA TYR A 106 6.29 5.20 4.15
C TYR A 106 7.70 4.93 3.67
N GLY A 107 8.69 5.64 4.20
CA GLY A 107 10.09 5.52 3.81
C GLY A 107 10.66 4.10 4.01
N GLU A 108 11.60 3.72 3.16
CA GLU A 108 12.35 2.49 3.39
C GLU A 108 13.22 2.62 4.65
N LEU A 109 13.45 3.87 5.09
CA LEU A 109 14.31 4.27 6.21
C LEU A 109 15.79 3.91 5.98
N PHE A 110 16.59 4.32 6.95
CA PHE A 110 17.98 3.94 7.03
C PHE A 110 18.24 3.39 8.44
N PRO A 111 18.99 2.31 8.62
CA PRO A 111 19.67 1.52 7.59
C PRO A 111 18.76 0.50 6.86
N THR A 112 17.49 0.32 7.29
CA THR A 112 16.58 -0.68 6.74
C THR A 112 15.12 -0.36 7.08
N TYR A 113 14.19 -1.24 6.69
CA TYR A 113 12.75 -1.16 6.92
C TYR A 113 12.36 -1.08 8.39
N PHE A 114 11.22 -0.46 8.67
CA PHE A 114 10.70 -0.28 10.03
C PHE A 114 10.64 -1.58 10.85
N ASP A 115 10.15 -2.68 10.27
CA ASP A 115 10.00 -3.95 10.99
C ASP A 115 11.35 -4.60 11.33
N GLN A 116 12.38 -4.41 10.51
CA GLN A 116 13.75 -4.83 10.83
C GLN A 116 14.37 -3.92 11.90
N CYS A 117 14.17 -2.61 11.83
CA CYS A 117 14.61 -1.68 12.88
C CYS A 117 13.96 -2.02 14.24
N LEU A 118 12.66 -2.30 14.28
CA LEU A 118 11.94 -2.76 15.47
C LEU A 118 12.52 -4.07 16.04
N MET A 119 12.85 -5.02 15.16
CA MET A 119 13.47 -6.29 15.55
C MET A 119 14.87 -6.08 16.13
N LEU A 120 15.72 -5.27 15.47
CA LEU A 120 17.06 -4.94 15.94
C LEU A 120 17.01 -4.22 17.29
N HIS A 121 16.13 -3.21 17.43
CA HIS A 121 15.92 -2.52 18.70
C HIS A 121 15.62 -3.52 19.83
N ARG A 122 14.67 -4.45 19.64
CA ARG A 122 14.33 -5.44 20.66
C ARG A 122 15.46 -6.39 20.98
N LEU A 123 16.25 -6.78 19.99
CA LEU A 123 17.34 -7.75 20.18
C LEU A 123 18.61 -7.14 20.77
N LEU A 124 18.91 -5.87 20.47
CA LEU A 124 20.17 -5.23 20.82
C LEU A 124 20.04 -4.13 21.87
N HIS A 125 18.93 -3.37 21.87
CA HIS A 125 18.79 -2.14 22.64
C HIS A 125 17.70 -2.21 23.75
N ASP A 126 16.74 -3.15 23.67
CA ASP A 126 15.71 -3.31 24.70
C ASP A 126 16.26 -4.02 25.93
N SER A 127 16.52 -3.25 27.00
CA SER A 127 17.01 -3.77 28.27
C SER A 127 16.01 -4.69 29.02
N THR A 128 14.75 -4.74 28.61
CA THR A 128 13.70 -5.57 29.20
C THR A 128 13.64 -6.97 28.58
N TYR A 129 14.33 -7.18 27.46
CA TYR A 129 14.40 -8.45 26.76
C TYR A 129 15.82 -9.04 26.80
N THR A 130 15.92 -10.34 26.95
CA THR A 130 17.19 -11.06 26.90
C THR A 130 17.13 -12.07 25.76
N PRO A 131 17.71 -11.77 24.59
CA PRO A 131 17.74 -12.69 23.45
C PRO A 131 18.62 -13.89 23.75
N THR A 132 18.42 -14.97 22.99
CA THR A 132 19.39 -16.06 22.93
C THR A 132 20.72 -15.55 22.33
N GLU A 133 21.83 -16.24 22.59
CA GLU A 133 23.14 -15.88 22.00
C GLU A 133 23.03 -15.89 20.45
N GLU A 134 22.38 -16.91 19.88
CA GLU A 134 22.13 -17.03 18.42
C GLU A 134 21.45 -15.77 17.85
N TYR A 135 20.41 -15.28 18.51
CA TYR A 135 19.69 -14.08 18.05
C TYR A 135 20.49 -12.80 18.26
N ARG A 136 21.25 -12.72 19.31
CA ARG A 136 22.15 -11.59 19.54
C ARG A 136 23.25 -11.51 18.47
N GLU A 137 23.91 -12.64 18.19
CA GLU A 137 24.94 -12.73 17.15
C GLU A 137 24.35 -12.42 15.77
N TYR A 138 23.20 -12.97 15.44
CA TYR A 138 22.50 -12.66 14.18
C TYR A 138 22.16 -11.18 14.05
N ALA A 139 21.56 -10.57 15.07
CA ALA A 139 21.19 -9.17 15.06
C ALA A 139 22.41 -8.25 14.90
N GLN A 140 23.52 -8.54 15.60
CA GLN A 140 24.74 -7.76 15.45
C GLN A 140 25.35 -7.88 14.05
N GLN A 141 25.38 -9.08 13.47
CA GLN A 141 25.88 -9.28 12.10
C GLN A 141 24.98 -8.59 11.08
N LEU A 142 23.65 -8.62 11.28
CA LEU A 142 22.71 -7.95 10.41
C LEU A 142 22.86 -6.42 10.49
N GLU A 143 22.94 -5.87 11.68
CA GLU A 143 23.17 -4.43 11.89
C GLU A 143 24.47 -3.97 11.23
N ASP A 144 25.59 -4.69 11.49
CA ASP A 144 26.89 -4.37 10.89
C ASP A 144 26.83 -4.42 9.35
N ALA A 145 26.16 -5.43 8.77
CA ALA A 145 26.00 -5.56 7.31
C ALA A 145 25.17 -4.43 6.71
N LEU A 146 24.06 -4.04 7.36
CA LEU A 146 23.19 -2.96 6.92
C LEU A 146 23.93 -1.62 6.89
N PHE A 147 24.68 -1.29 7.93
CA PHE A 147 25.50 -0.06 7.97
C PHE A 147 26.67 -0.07 6.99
N ALA A 148 27.21 -1.25 6.68
CA ALA A 148 28.27 -1.40 5.70
C ALA A 148 27.77 -1.48 4.25
N HIS A 149 26.43 -1.45 4.02
CA HIS A 149 25.80 -1.72 2.72
C HIS A 149 26.21 -3.08 2.12
N GLU A 150 26.44 -4.07 2.98
CA GLU A 150 26.75 -5.44 2.62
C GLU A 150 25.49 -6.30 2.57
N PRO A 151 25.53 -7.46 1.90
CA PRO A 151 24.42 -8.40 1.91
C PRO A 151 24.08 -8.87 3.33
N GLU A 152 22.78 -9.05 3.61
CA GLU A 152 22.34 -9.62 4.88
C GLU A 152 23.03 -10.97 5.16
N PRO A 153 23.35 -11.27 6.44
CA PRO A 153 23.97 -12.54 6.79
C PRO A 153 23.05 -13.73 6.46
N ASP A 154 23.66 -14.85 6.06
CA ASP A 154 22.92 -16.09 5.87
C ASP A 154 22.28 -16.55 7.19
N SER A 155 20.98 -16.80 7.17
CA SER A 155 20.20 -17.27 8.31
C SER A 155 19.18 -18.34 7.87
N ASP A 156 18.99 -19.33 8.73
CA ASP A 156 17.95 -20.35 8.54
C ASP A 156 16.52 -19.75 8.70
N LYS A 157 16.40 -18.56 9.28
CA LYS A 157 15.14 -17.84 9.50
C LYS A 157 15.18 -16.45 8.89
N SER A 158 14.11 -16.06 8.25
CA SER A 158 13.93 -14.67 7.82
C SER A 158 13.73 -13.73 9.02
N SER A 159 14.03 -12.43 8.84
CA SER A 159 13.77 -11.40 9.85
C SER A 159 12.33 -11.44 10.36
N ALA A 160 11.34 -11.68 9.49
CA ALA A 160 9.93 -11.81 9.88
C ALA A 160 9.65 -13.03 10.78
N GLN A 161 10.38 -14.15 10.59
CA GLN A 161 10.28 -15.32 11.49
C GLN A 161 10.92 -15.03 12.84
N VAL A 162 12.08 -14.36 12.86
CA VAL A 162 12.73 -13.92 14.10
C VAL A 162 11.81 -12.96 14.85
N THR A 163 11.23 -11.97 14.16
CA THR A 163 10.26 -11.02 14.76
C THR A 163 9.07 -11.75 15.38
N ALA A 164 8.47 -12.73 14.69
CA ALA A 164 7.39 -13.52 15.27
C ALA A 164 7.81 -14.21 16.58
N GLU A 165 9.01 -14.80 16.63
CA GLU A 165 9.49 -15.53 17.80
C GLU A 165 9.83 -14.64 18.99
N ILE A 166 10.42 -13.45 18.76
CA ILE A 166 10.81 -12.55 19.86
C ILE A 166 9.63 -11.84 20.51
N PHE A 167 8.47 -11.80 19.85
CA PHE A 167 7.22 -11.30 20.40
C PHE A 167 6.26 -12.42 20.85
N LYS A 168 6.72 -13.67 20.89
CA LYS A 168 5.93 -14.79 21.42
C LYS A 168 5.47 -14.52 22.85
N GLY A 169 4.19 -14.80 23.11
CA GLY A 169 3.55 -14.63 24.41
C GLY A 169 3.03 -13.23 24.68
N PHE A 170 3.27 -12.26 23.81
CA PHE A 170 2.63 -10.94 23.89
C PHE A 170 1.15 -11.05 23.55
N THR A 171 0.32 -10.33 24.29
CA THR A 171 -1.04 -10.01 23.82
C THR A 171 -0.97 -9.01 22.67
N PRO A 172 -2.00 -8.93 21.80
CA PRO A 172 -2.07 -7.89 20.77
C PRO A 172 -1.93 -6.46 21.34
N ASP A 173 -2.43 -6.18 22.52
CA ASP A 173 -2.34 -4.84 23.13
C ASP A 173 -0.94 -4.52 23.66
N GLU A 174 -0.22 -5.50 24.22
CA GLU A 174 1.18 -5.37 24.62
C GLU A 174 2.07 -5.17 23.39
N TYR A 175 1.81 -5.90 22.30
CA TYR A 175 2.57 -5.73 21.06
C TYR A 175 2.36 -4.36 20.41
N LYS A 176 1.10 -3.89 20.34
CA LYS A 176 0.80 -2.53 19.88
C LYS A 176 1.44 -1.45 20.74
N ALA A 177 1.47 -1.64 22.06
CA ALA A 177 2.14 -0.70 22.95
C ALA A 177 3.63 -0.63 22.67
N TYR A 178 4.29 -1.78 22.50
CA TYR A 178 5.70 -1.84 22.14
C TYR A 178 6.00 -1.16 20.79
N ILE A 179 5.17 -1.39 19.77
CA ILE A 179 5.29 -0.72 18.47
C ILE A 179 5.19 0.81 18.62
N ARG A 180 4.22 1.31 19.39
CA ARG A 180 4.05 2.76 19.63
C ARG A 180 5.24 3.38 20.37
N ASP A 181 5.76 2.67 21.35
CA ASP A 181 6.94 3.15 22.10
C ASP A 181 8.12 3.29 21.12
N PHE A 182 8.37 2.29 20.26
CA PHE A 182 9.41 2.37 19.23
C PHE A 182 9.12 3.46 18.18
N MET A 183 7.88 3.66 17.77
CA MET A 183 7.50 4.75 16.84
C MET A 183 7.88 6.14 17.36
N SER A 184 8.01 6.33 18.67
CA SER A 184 8.40 7.59 19.28
C SER A 184 9.91 7.84 19.33
N GLU A 185 10.71 6.80 19.04
CA GLU A 185 12.17 6.94 18.95
C GLU A 185 12.57 7.75 17.73
N SER A 186 13.72 8.45 17.80
CA SER A 186 14.27 9.20 16.66
C SER A 186 14.64 8.24 15.52
N ALA A 187 14.19 8.54 14.31
CA ALA A 187 14.54 7.74 13.15
C ALA A 187 16.03 7.93 12.82
N TYR A 188 16.75 6.81 12.77
CA TYR A 188 18.18 6.86 12.43
C TYR A 188 18.37 7.39 11.00
N GLY A 189 19.40 8.18 10.80
CA GLY A 189 19.70 8.78 9.50
C GLY A 189 18.91 10.07 9.17
N PHE A 190 18.06 10.55 10.09
CA PHE A 190 17.27 11.75 9.89
C PHE A 190 17.26 12.62 11.16
N GLU A 191 17.41 13.94 10.98
CA GLU A 191 17.11 14.91 12.03
C GLU A 191 15.66 15.41 11.90
N GLY A 192 14.98 15.56 13.04
CA GLY A 192 13.61 16.09 13.10
C GLY A 192 12.52 15.10 12.71
N MET A 193 12.81 13.80 12.71
CA MET A 193 11.85 12.74 12.40
C MET A 193 11.93 11.60 13.42
N THR A 194 10.80 11.10 13.86
CA THR A 194 10.68 9.83 14.59
C THR A 194 10.31 8.70 13.63
N TYR A 195 10.47 7.43 14.08
CA TYR A 195 10.01 6.29 13.28
C TYR A 195 8.51 6.32 12.96
N GLY A 196 7.68 6.96 13.76
CA GLY A 196 6.24 7.12 13.48
C GLY A 196 5.90 8.14 12.40
N GLU A 197 6.85 9.00 12.01
CA GLU A 197 6.63 10.14 11.11
C GLU A 197 7.14 9.93 9.68
N GLY A 198 7.76 8.78 9.39
CA GLY A 198 8.43 8.51 8.11
C GLY A 198 7.49 8.36 6.88
N PHE A 199 6.34 9.02 6.85
CA PHE A 199 5.42 8.98 5.72
C PHE A 199 5.80 9.99 4.63
N TYR A 200 5.76 9.54 3.37
CA TYR A 200 5.94 10.40 2.20
C TYR A 200 4.76 11.36 2.04
N LYS A 201 4.97 12.64 2.32
CA LYS A 201 3.92 13.67 2.25
C LYS A 201 3.16 13.70 0.93
N PRO A 202 3.82 13.61 -0.26
CA PRO A 202 3.12 13.57 -1.53
C PRO A 202 2.21 12.34 -1.67
N MET A 203 2.63 11.19 -1.15
CA MET A 203 1.83 9.97 -1.24
C MET A 203 0.66 9.95 -0.25
N VAL A 204 0.80 10.61 0.91
CA VAL A 204 -0.33 10.83 1.83
C VAL A 204 -1.37 11.73 1.14
N SER A 205 -0.96 12.82 0.46
CA SER A 205 -1.90 13.65 -0.30
C SER A 205 -2.58 12.91 -1.46
N LEU A 206 -1.89 11.93 -2.05
CA LEU A 206 -2.49 11.06 -3.07
C LEU A 206 -3.57 10.13 -2.48
N VAL A 207 -3.35 9.61 -1.27
CA VAL A 207 -4.37 8.82 -0.54
C VAL A 207 -5.61 9.67 -0.29
N GLU A 208 -5.45 10.91 0.20
CA GLU A 208 -6.53 11.86 0.39
C GLU A 208 -7.27 12.14 -0.92
N TYR A 209 -6.55 12.50 -1.99
CA TYR A 209 -7.12 12.76 -3.31
C TYR A 209 -7.93 11.58 -3.86
N LEU A 210 -7.43 10.35 -3.74
CA LEU A 210 -8.17 9.16 -4.18
C LEU A 210 -9.41 8.92 -3.32
N SER A 211 -9.33 9.15 -2.00
CA SER A 211 -10.48 9.07 -1.10
C SER A 211 -11.57 10.09 -1.46
N GLU A 212 -11.21 11.33 -1.79
CA GLU A 212 -12.13 12.38 -2.26
C GLU A 212 -12.78 12.05 -3.61
N ASN A 213 -12.17 11.15 -4.38
CA ASN A 213 -12.70 10.63 -5.65
C ASN A 213 -13.40 9.26 -5.49
N ASP A 214 -13.87 8.95 -4.29
CA ASP A 214 -14.66 7.75 -3.95
C ASP A 214 -13.91 6.43 -4.17
N PHE A 215 -12.58 6.39 -4.05
CA PHE A 215 -11.85 5.14 -4.04
C PHE A 215 -11.87 4.49 -2.66
N THR A 216 -12.11 3.20 -2.61
CA THR A 216 -11.80 2.39 -1.42
C THR A 216 -10.32 2.05 -1.42
N ILE A 217 -9.60 2.49 -0.39
CA ILE A 217 -8.14 2.39 -0.34
C ILE A 217 -7.72 1.24 0.55
N PHE A 218 -6.74 0.46 0.09
CA PHE A 218 -6.14 -0.66 0.78
C PHE A 218 -4.63 -0.52 0.85
N ILE A 219 -4.05 -0.96 1.96
CA ILE A 219 -2.62 -1.24 2.07
C ILE A 219 -2.41 -2.73 1.89
N CYS A 220 -1.43 -3.14 1.07
CA CYS A 220 -1.06 -4.52 0.81
C CYS A 220 0.47 -4.67 0.88
N SER A 221 1.01 -4.85 2.10
CA SER A 221 2.44 -4.80 2.39
C SER A 221 3.01 -6.15 2.84
N GLY A 222 4.33 -6.30 2.70
CA GLY A 222 5.10 -7.42 3.23
C GLY A 222 5.31 -7.38 4.74
N MET A 223 5.12 -6.23 5.38
CA MET A 223 5.24 -6.05 6.83
C MET A 223 4.13 -6.80 7.58
N GLU A 224 4.33 -7.11 8.86
CA GLU A 224 3.32 -7.79 9.68
C GLU A 224 2.12 -6.86 9.95
N ARG A 225 0.93 -7.45 9.90
CA ARG A 225 -0.36 -6.73 9.90
C ARG A 225 -0.61 -5.88 11.15
N THR A 226 -0.17 -6.29 12.32
CA THR A 226 -0.36 -5.51 13.55
C THR A 226 0.54 -4.30 13.58
N ILE A 227 1.79 -4.44 13.10
CA ILE A 227 2.71 -3.32 12.90
C ILE A 227 2.09 -2.33 11.92
N LEU A 228 1.65 -2.80 10.74
CA LEU A 228 1.03 -1.96 9.73
C LEU A 228 -0.13 -1.13 10.29
N ARG A 229 -1.04 -1.80 11.01
CA ARG A 229 -2.24 -1.15 11.58
C ARG A 229 -1.92 -0.11 12.64
N GLU A 230 -0.87 -0.34 13.43
CA GLU A 230 -0.49 0.62 14.45
C GLU A 230 0.31 1.78 13.86
N LEU A 231 1.24 1.52 12.94
CA LEU A 231 2.06 2.53 12.27
C LEU A 231 1.21 3.50 11.43
N THR A 232 0.20 3.00 10.72
CA THR A 232 -0.60 3.82 9.80
C THR A 232 -1.77 4.54 10.45
N LYS A 233 -2.11 4.19 11.68
CA LYS A 233 -3.34 4.60 12.36
C LYS A 233 -3.53 6.11 12.46
N ASP A 234 -2.49 6.82 12.88
CA ASP A 234 -2.60 8.26 13.15
C ASP A 234 -2.43 9.12 11.88
N THR A 235 -1.72 8.61 10.87
CA THR A 235 -1.47 9.34 9.62
C THR A 235 -2.48 9.00 8.52
N LEU A 236 -2.86 7.74 8.37
CA LEU A 236 -3.70 7.28 7.26
C LEU A 236 -5.08 6.76 7.72
N GLY A 237 -5.31 6.63 9.03
CA GLY A 237 -6.50 5.99 9.58
C GLY A 237 -7.82 6.70 9.30
N GLU A 238 -7.80 7.97 8.89
CA GLU A 238 -8.97 8.70 8.42
C GLU A 238 -9.52 8.11 7.11
N TRP A 239 -8.63 7.72 6.20
CA TRP A 239 -8.98 7.22 4.87
C TRP A 239 -8.89 5.69 4.75
N ILE A 240 -8.02 5.05 5.55
CA ILE A 240 -7.73 3.61 5.46
C ILE A 240 -8.04 2.93 6.81
N PRO A 241 -9.25 2.39 6.98
CA PRO A 241 -9.62 1.72 8.20
C PRO A 241 -8.85 0.38 8.38
N PRO A 242 -8.67 -0.12 9.63
CA PRO A 242 -7.83 -1.29 9.90
C PRO A 242 -8.18 -2.57 9.13
N GLN A 243 -9.44 -2.74 8.71
CA GLN A 243 -9.87 -3.88 7.88
C GLN A 243 -9.37 -3.81 6.44
N ASN A 244 -8.96 -2.64 5.95
CA ASN A 244 -8.40 -2.44 4.62
C ASN A 244 -6.86 -2.59 4.61
N ILE A 245 -6.27 -3.04 5.71
CA ILE A 245 -4.83 -3.24 5.84
C ILE A 245 -4.51 -4.73 5.79
N ILE A 246 -3.86 -5.13 4.70
CA ILE A 246 -3.42 -6.48 4.39
C ILE A 246 -1.91 -6.58 4.59
N GLY A 247 -1.46 -7.54 5.38
CA GLY A 247 -0.05 -7.73 5.69
C GLY A 247 0.30 -9.19 5.94
N SER A 248 1.57 -9.45 6.22
CA SER A 248 2.03 -10.73 6.73
C SER A 248 1.33 -11.09 8.03
N VAL A 249 1.21 -12.36 8.33
CA VAL A 249 0.40 -12.85 9.44
C VAL A 249 1.26 -13.67 10.39
N PHE A 250 1.28 -13.27 11.66
CA PHE A 250 1.81 -14.10 12.74
C PHE A 250 0.69 -14.97 13.34
N SER A 251 1.07 -16.15 13.83
CA SER A 251 0.11 -17.05 14.49
C SER A 251 -0.31 -16.52 15.86
N LEU A 252 -1.55 -16.82 16.18
CA LEU A 252 -2.16 -16.48 17.48
C LEU A 252 -2.69 -17.75 18.13
N GLU A 253 -2.66 -17.78 19.47
CA GLU A 253 -3.27 -18.82 20.29
C GLU A 253 -4.03 -18.21 21.46
N SER A 254 -4.98 -18.96 22.03
CA SER A 254 -5.57 -18.62 23.32
C SER A 254 -4.67 -19.10 24.45
N GLU A 255 -4.56 -18.35 25.54
CA GLU A 255 -3.70 -18.67 26.71
C GLU A 255 -3.92 -20.10 27.25
N GLY A 256 -5.16 -20.62 27.18
CA GLY A 256 -5.49 -21.98 27.61
C GLY A 256 -5.43 -23.04 26.51
N GLN A 257 -5.05 -22.69 25.28
CA GLN A 257 -5.11 -23.61 24.13
C GLN A 257 -4.09 -24.74 24.19
N ASP A 258 -2.91 -24.50 24.79
CA ASP A 258 -1.83 -25.48 25.05
C ASP A 258 -1.53 -26.41 23.87
N GLY A 259 -1.32 -25.81 22.68
CA GLY A 259 -1.03 -26.52 21.44
C GLY A 259 -2.20 -27.31 20.84
N THR A 260 -3.40 -27.20 21.42
CA THR A 260 -4.61 -27.81 20.83
C THR A 260 -4.97 -27.08 19.53
N ASP A 261 -5.28 -27.84 18.48
CA ASP A 261 -5.74 -27.28 17.21
C ASP A 261 -6.96 -26.35 17.43
N GLY A 262 -6.89 -25.09 16.97
CA GLY A 262 -7.94 -24.09 17.13
C GLY A 262 -9.32 -24.55 16.62
N ARG A 263 -9.38 -25.51 15.67
CA ARG A 263 -10.64 -26.13 15.22
C ARG A 263 -11.29 -27.03 16.29
N LYS A 264 -10.58 -27.34 17.37
CA LYS A 264 -11.01 -28.24 18.43
C LYS A 264 -11.05 -27.54 19.79
N TYR A 265 -10.70 -26.26 19.85
CA TYR A 265 -10.61 -25.48 21.05
C TYR A 265 -11.65 -24.36 21.06
N ASN A 266 -12.28 -24.14 22.22
CA ASN A 266 -13.14 -22.99 22.50
C ASN A 266 -12.58 -22.27 23.71
N CYS A 267 -12.17 -21.01 23.54
CA CYS A 267 -11.64 -20.21 24.64
C CYS A 267 -12.71 -19.85 25.67
N SER A 268 -12.29 -19.64 26.91
CA SER A 268 -13.11 -19.02 27.95
C SER A 268 -13.06 -17.49 27.92
N GLN A 269 -13.97 -16.83 28.66
CA GLN A 269 -14.06 -15.36 28.69
C GLN A 269 -12.81 -14.68 29.29
N ASP A 270 -12.10 -15.38 30.16
CA ASP A 270 -10.96 -14.85 30.92
C ASP A 270 -9.61 -15.11 30.22
N GLU A 271 -9.60 -15.91 29.15
CA GLU A 271 -8.39 -16.22 28.41
C GLU A 271 -7.96 -15.07 27.50
N LYS A 272 -6.66 -14.81 27.48
CA LYS A 272 -6.04 -13.84 26.59
C LYS A 272 -5.71 -14.47 25.24
N LEU A 273 -5.75 -13.64 24.20
CA LEU A 273 -5.16 -13.95 22.92
C LEU A 273 -3.67 -13.62 22.97
N LEU A 274 -2.81 -14.52 22.51
CA LEU A 274 -1.35 -14.37 22.55
C LEU A 274 -0.75 -14.62 21.17
N PHE A 275 0.35 -13.96 20.85
CA PHE A 275 1.19 -14.35 19.71
C PHE A 275 1.88 -15.67 20.02
N GLU A 276 1.70 -16.66 19.16
CA GLU A 276 2.28 -18.01 19.31
C GLU A 276 3.76 -18.06 18.92
N GLY A 277 4.22 -17.11 18.11
CA GLY A 277 5.62 -16.98 17.70
C GLY A 277 5.96 -17.61 16.34
N ASN A 278 4.99 -17.80 15.45
CA ASN A 278 5.26 -18.31 14.11
C ASN A 278 4.77 -17.34 13.03
N LEU A 279 5.51 -17.28 11.92
CA LEU A 279 5.06 -16.64 10.69
C LEU A 279 4.12 -17.61 9.94
N VAL A 280 2.86 -17.26 9.80
CA VAL A 280 1.85 -18.05 9.06
C VAL A 280 1.96 -17.82 7.56
N SER A 281 2.09 -16.54 7.17
CA SER A 281 2.23 -16.17 5.76
C SER A 281 3.03 -14.88 5.61
N LYS A 282 3.94 -14.84 4.62
CA LYS A 282 4.62 -13.61 4.16
C LYS A 282 3.86 -13.06 2.98
N ASN A 283 3.33 -11.84 3.09
CA ASN A 283 2.52 -11.19 2.07
C ASN A 283 3.40 -10.45 1.04
N GLN A 284 4.08 -11.19 0.18
CA GLN A 284 5.04 -10.67 -0.79
C GLN A 284 4.84 -11.32 -2.16
N LYS A 285 5.13 -10.59 -3.23
CA LYS A 285 5.02 -11.08 -4.62
C LYS A 285 3.61 -11.59 -4.91
N MET A 286 3.47 -12.84 -5.39
CA MET A 286 2.18 -13.43 -5.74
C MET A 286 1.23 -13.58 -4.54
N ASN A 287 1.78 -13.67 -3.31
CA ASN A 287 0.95 -13.70 -2.11
C ASN A 287 0.16 -12.41 -1.90
N LYS A 288 0.67 -11.23 -2.36
CA LYS A 288 -0.11 -9.99 -2.37
C LYS A 288 -1.41 -10.17 -3.17
N VAL A 289 -1.33 -10.75 -4.36
CA VAL A 289 -2.52 -11.01 -5.20
C VAL A 289 -3.48 -11.99 -4.53
N PHE A 290 -2.96 -13.07 -3.93
CA PHE A 290 -3.80 -14.03 -3.21
C PHE A 290 -4.50 -13.39 -2.02
N SER A 291 -3.82 -12.52 -1.29
CA SER A 291 -4.40 -11.80 -0.15
C SER A 291 -5.46 -10.80 -0.60
N ILE A 292 -5.21 -10.03 -1.67
CA ILE A 292 -6.20 -9.13 -2.28
C ILE A 292 -7.47 -9.92 -2.62
N PHE A 293 -7.35 -11.00 -3.36
CA PHE A 293 -8.49 -11.83 -3.75
C PHE A 293 -9.25 -12.40 -2.54
N ASN A 294 -8.52 -12.98 -1.58
CA ASN A 294 -9.13 -13.70 -0.47
C ASN A 294 -9.76 -12.78 0.58
N GLU A 295 -9.16 -11.60 0.83
CA GLU A 295 -9.57 -10.72 1.91
C GLU A 295 -10.56 -9.65 1.46
N THR A 296 -10.50 -9.23 0.20
CA THR A 296 -11.33 -8.13 -0.30
C THR A 296 -12.32 -8.55 -1.38
N GLY A 297 -11.98 -9.57 -2.18
CA GLY A 297 -12.72 -9.92 -3.39
C GLY A 297 -12.67 -8.84 -4.48
N ALA A 298 -11.82 -7.81 -4.30
CA ALA A 298 -11.69 -6.70 -5.25
C ALA A 298 -10.71 -7.01 -6.37
N GLU A 299 -10.92 -6.36 -7.51
CA GLU A 299 -9.97 -6.24 -8.60
C GLU A 299 -9.40 -4.82 -8.57
N PRO A 300 -8.07 -4.62 -8.42
CA PRO A 300 -7.50 -3.29 -8.30
C PRO A 300 -7.77 -2.41 -9.50
N THR A 301 -8.37 -1.22 -9.29
CA THR A 301 -8.50 -0.18 -10.31
C THR A 301 -7.16 0.54 -10.51
N ILE A 302 -6.46 0.82 -9.41
CA ILE A 302 -5.13 1.45 -9.43
C ILE A 302 -4.26 0.83 -8.35
N SER A 303 -2.95 0.69 -8.60
CA SER A 303 -2.01 0.19 -7.61
C SER A 303 -0.69 0.94 -7.61
N PHE A 304 -0.04 0.99 -6.44
CA PHE A 304 1.22 1.65 -6.20
C PHE A 304 2.18 0.72 -5.44
N GLY A 305 3.43 0.71 -5.84
CA GLY A 305 4.50 -0.06 -5.22
C GLY A 305 5.86 0.56 -5.50
N ASN A 306 6.96 -0.06 -5.07
CA ASN A 306 8.32 0.45 -5.26
C ASN A 306 9.35 -0.63 -5.56
N SER A 307 8.96 -1.89 -5.56
CA SER A 307 9.92 -2.99 -5.64
C SER A 307 9.41 -4.16 -6.49
N SER A 308 10.31 -5.10 -6.79
CA SER A 308 9.92 -6.36 -7.45
C SER A 308 8.93 -7.20 -6.64
N GLY A 309 8.77 -6.90 -5.34
CA GLY A 309 7.74 -7.46 -4.46
C GLY A 309 6.33 -7.15 -4.91
N ASP A 310 6.15 -6.02 -5.63
CA ASP A 310 4.87 -5.46 -6.06
C ASP A 310 4.49 -5.79 -7.49
N PHE A 311 5.44 -6.33 -8.28
CA PHE A 311 5.19 -6.63 -9.71
C PHE A 311 3.96 -7.52 -9.94
N SER A 312 3.70 -8.48 -9.04
CA SER A 312 2.51 -9.32 -9.16
C SER A 312 1.22 -8.55 -8.93
N MET A 313 1.21 -7.62 -7.96
CA MET A 313 0.08 -6.73 -7.69
C MET A 313 -0.15 -5.78 -8.87
N GLY A 314 0.92 -5.11 -9.35
CA GLY A 314 0.85 -4.25 -10.53
C GLY A 314 0.37 -4.99 -11.79
N THR A 315 0.91 -6.17 -12.06
CA THR A 315 0.47 -7.00 -13.19
C THR A 315 -1.00 -7.43 -13.06
N TYR A 316 -1.44 -7.74 -11.84
CA TYR A 316 -2.85 -8.08 -11.59
C TYR A 316 -3.76 -6.87 -11.85
N THR A 317 -3.35 -5.68 -11.45
CA THR A 317 -4.05 -4.42 -11.75
C THR A 317 -4.16 -4.18 -13.26
N LEU A 318 -3.05 -4.28 -14.01
CA LEU A 318 -3.07 -4.09 -15.47
C LEU A 318 -3.96 -5.11 -16.19
N ARG A 319 -3.96 -6.37 -15.75
CA ARG A 319 -4.80 -7.43 -16.34
C ARG A 319 -6.29 -7.15 -16.20
N ASN A 320 -6.68 -6.41 -15.17
CA ASN A 320 -8.07 -6.01 -14.92
C ASN A 320 -8.42 -4.66 -15.56
N GLY A 321 -7.54 -4.13 -16.42
CA GLY A 321 -7.76 -2.86 -17.12
C GLY A 321 -7.42 -1.62 -16.30
N GLY A 322 -6.82 -1.79 -15.12
CA GLY A 322 -6.37 -0.72 -14.25
C GLY A 322 -5.00 -0.14 -14.64
N LYS A 323 -4.50 0.79 -13.82
CA LYS A 323 -3.14 1.36 -13.94
C LYS A 323 -2.29 1.03 -12.72
N SER A 324 -0.99 0.87 -12.93
CA SER A 324 -0.02 0.61 -11.86
C SER A 324 1.15 1.56 -11.95
N TYR A 325 1.51 2.15 -10.81
CA TYR A 325 2.60 3.11 -10.66
C TYR A 325 3.64 2.57 -9.69
N MET A 326 4.92 2.76 -10.02
CA MET A 326 6.04 2.32 -9.19
C MET A 326 6.90 3.53 -8.80
N LEU A 327 7.13 3.73 -7.51
CA LEU A 327 8.01 4.76 -7.00
C LEU A 327 9.46 4.37 -7.27
N LEU A 328 10.23 5.34 -7.72
CA LEU A 328 11.68 5.26 -7.86
C LEU A 328 12.33 5.94 -6.66
N CYS A 329 13.10 5.20 -5.89
CA CYS A 329 13.91 5.73 -4.79
C CYS A 329 15.19 6.36 -5.36
N ASP A 330 15.03 7.47 -6.10
CA ASP A 330 16.08 8.16 -6.87
C ASP A 330 16.57 9.48 -6.24
N ASP A 331 16.08 9.82 -5.05
CA ASP A 331 16.49 11.03 -4.33
C ASP A 331 17.60 10.72 -3.31
N ILE A 332 18.81 11.13 -3.66
CA ILE A 332 20.00 10.95 -2.81
C ILE A 332 20.28 12.16 -1.90
N GLU A 333 19.55 13.26 -2.09
CA GLU A 333 19.75 14.49 -1.32
C GLU A 333 18.82 14.58 -0.10
N ARG A 334 17.57 14.15 -0.28
CA ARG A 334 16.51 14.24 0.74
C ARG A 334 16.19 12.88 1.39
N ASP A 335 16.61 11.77 0.74
CA ASP A 335 16.42 10.40 1.21
C ASP A 335 17.64 9.52 0.85
N TYR A 336 17.65 8.28 1.28
CA TYR A 336 18.71 7.30 1.02
C TYR A 336 18.46 6.53 -0.28
N GLY A 337 18.18 7.27 -1.36
CA GLY A 337 17.98 6.73 -2.69
C GLY A 337 19.25 6.15 -3.32
N ASP A 338 19.06 5.39 -4.39
CA ASP A 338 20.13 4.81 -5.21
C ASP A 338 19.77 5.00 -6.69
N ILE A 339 20.50 5.91 -7.34
CA ILE A 339 20.18 6.31 -8.73
C ILE A 339 20.34 5.14 -9.69
N GLU A 340 21.39 4.33 -9.56
CA GLU A 340 21.67 3.21 -10.48
C GLU A 340 20.58 2.14 -10.37
N LYS A 341 20.22 1.76 -9.12
CA LYS A 341 19.10 0.83 -8.89
C LYS A 341 17.76 1.38 -9.36
N ALA A 342 17.51 2.67 -9.16
CA ALA A 342 16.27 3.31 -9.61
C ALA A 342 16.16 3.32 -11.15
N GLU A 343 17.26 3.56 -11.88
CA GLU A 343 17.31 3.48 -13.36
C GLU A 343 17.03 2.05 -13.85
N GLU A 344 17.71 1.04 -13.29
CA GLU A 344 17.46 -0.38 -13.60
C GLU A 344 16.01 -0.80 -13.30
N PHE A 345 15.46 -0.31 -12.20
CA PHE A 345 14.08 -0.59 -11.83
C PHE A 345 13.08 0.09 -12.77
N ALA A 346 13.35 1.33 -13.21
CA ALA A 346 12.53 2.05 -14.19
C ALA A 346 12.48 1.33 -15.54
N GLU A 347 13.63 0.81 -16.03
CA GLU A 347 13.67 -0.01 -17.24
C GLU A 347 12.77 -1.24 -17.10
N LYS A 348 12.83 -1.90 -15.93
CA LYS A 348 12.01 -3.08 -15.66
C LYS A 348 10.52 -2.75 -15.57
N CYS A 349 10.16 -1.63 -14.98
CA CYS A 349 8.79 -1.13 -14.94
C CYS A 349 8.24 -0.87 -16.35
N ALA A 350 9.04 -0.24 -17.22
CA ALA A 350 8.66 0.01 -18.62
C ALA A 350 8.42 -1.30 -19.39
N GLU A 351 9.27 -2.33 -19.21
CA GLU A 351 9.07 -3.65 -19.83
C GLU A 351 7.75 -4.30 -19.39
N LEU A 352 7.32 -4.07 -18.16
CA LEU A 352 6.10 -4.64 -17.57
C LEU A 352 4.85 -3.78 -17.82
N GLY A 353 5.02 -2.56 -18.37
CA GLY A 353 3.94 -1.63 -18.66
C GLY A 353 3.47 -0.82 -17.44
N PHE A 354 4.31 -0.70 -16.41
CA PHE A 354 4.05 0.16 -15.27
C PHE A 354 4.51 1.59 -15.57
N GLU A 355 3.78 2.57 -15.03
CA GLU A 355 4.24 3.96 -14.98
C GLU A 355 5.12 4.17 -13.75
N THR A 356 6.01 5.15 -13.78
CA THR A 356 6.94 5.43 -12.67
C THR A 356 6.71 6.81 -12.07
N ILE A 357 7.00 6.94 -10.77
CA ILE A 357 6.99 8.19 -10.01
C ILE A 357 8.41 8.39 -9.49
N SER A 358 9.07 9.48 -9.85
CA SER A 358 10.41 9.83 -9.39
C SER A 358 10.30 10.68 -8.10
N MET A 359 10.83 10.18 -6.99
CA MET A 359 10.85 10.96 -5.74
C MET A 359 11.63 12.26 -5.91
N LYS A 360 12.68 12.26 -6.72
CA LYS A 360 13.54 13.40 -6.97
C LYS A 360 12.84 14.48 -7.77
N SER A 361 12.12 14.13 -8.83
CA SER A 361 11.56 15.09 -9.78
C SER A 361 10.07 15.37 -9.61
N ASP A 362 9.29 14.41 -9.11
CA ASP A 362 7.85 14.55 -8.96
C ASP A 362 7.43 15.09 -7.58
N PHE A 363 8.32 15.06 -6.57
CA PHE A 363 8.01 15.51 -5.21
C PHE A 363 8.67 16.84 -4.87
N LEU A 364 7.91 17.79 -4.32
CA LEU A 364 8.43 19.05 -3.77
C LEU A 364 9.15 18.83 -2.43
N THR A 365 8.68 17.90 -1.63
CA THR A 365 9.29 17.44 -0.37
C THR A 365 9.02 15.96 -0.21
N ILE A 366 9.80 15.26 0.63
CA ILE A 366 9.55 13.85 0.96
C ILE A 366 8.82 13.75 2.30
N TYR A 367 9.47 14.18 3.38
CA TYR A 367 8.97 14.07 4.77
C TYR A 367 8.47 15.39 5.35
N GLY A 368 8.65 16.50 4.65
CA GLY A 368 8.35 17.87 5.09
C GLY A 368 9.60 18.71 5.33
N GLU A 369 9.39 20.02 5.55
CA GLU A 369 10.49 21.02 5.61
C GLU A 369 11.39 20.87 6.86
N ASN A 370 10.92 20.22 7.92
CA ASN A 370 11.63 20.11 9.19
C ASN A 370 12.48 18.83 9.31
N VAL A 371 12.43 17.97 8.31
CA VAL A 371 13.20 16.72 8.28
C VAL A 371 14.42 16.90 7.39
N THR A 372 15.58 16.53 7.89
CA THR A 372 16.83 16.59 7.15
C THR A 372 17.53 15.24 7.23
N LYS A 373 17.93 14.72 6.06
CA LYS A 373 18.80 13.56 5.98
C LYS A 373 20.17 13.89 6.60
N THR A 374 20.69 13.02 7.45
CA THR A 374 22.03 13.16 8.03
C THR A 374 23.09 12.52 7.14
N GLU A 375 24.31 13.07 7.15
CA GLU A 375 25.43 12.40 6.50
C GLU A 375 25.88 11.21 7.38
N THR A 376 25.97 10.03 6.79
CA THR A 376 26.30 8.78 7.49
C THR A 376 27.81 8.48 7.48
N ASP A 377 28.65 9.43 7.11
CA ASP A 377 30.09 9.26 6.84
C ASP A 377 30.97 8.90 8.06
N SER A 378 30.41 8.72 9.24
CA SER A 378 31.10 8.08 10.37
C SER A 378 30.09 7.77 11.48
N VAL A 379 29.62 6.57 11.55
CA VAL A 379 29.00 6.09 12.79
C VAL A 379 30.13 5.92 13.82
N ASP A 380 30.35 6.94 14.62
CA ASP A 380 31.18 6.78 15.82
C ASP A 380 30.52 5.72 16.71
N GLU A 381 31.32 4.82 17.32
CA GLU A 381 30.83 3.73 18.18
C GLU A 381 29.93 4.23 19.35
N GLU A 382 29.91 5.55 19.61
CA GLU A 382 29.06 6.19 20.62
C GLU A 382 27.61 6.36 20.17
N ASP A 383 27.32 6.49 18.86
CA ASP A 383 25.95 6.64 18.32
C ASP A 383 25.21 5.30 18.18
N LYS A 384 25.94 4.18 18.14
CA LYS A 384 25.36 2.82 18.15
C LYS A 384 24.76 2.41 19.52
N ALA A 385 24.93 3.24 20.54
CA ALA A 385 24.54 2.94 21.92
C ALA A 385 23.43 3.86 22.49
N ALA A 386 22.78 4.67 21.63
CA ALA A 386 21.70 5.57 22.03
C ALA A 386 20.28 4.96 21.69
#